data_82268d1472fa46e9f360304f79759980
#
_entry.id   82268d1472fa46e9f360304f79759980
#
_cell.length_a   1.000
_cell.length_b   1.000
_cell.length_c   1.000
_cell.angle_alpha   90.00
_cell.angle_beta   90.00
_cell.angle_gamma   90.00
#
_symmetry.space_group_name_H-M   'P 1'
#
loop_
_entity.id
_entity.type
_entity.pdbx_description
1 polymer ?
#
loop_
_entity_poly.entity_id
_entity_poly.type
_entity_poly.pdbx_seq_one_letter_code
_entity_poly.pdbx_strand_id
1 'polypeptide(L)'
;MAQYITSNAAPRNVYSAMLQQGYTKSEIKALFQSSGTFHTRKKNELQIAIVDEAHRLREKSGMFQNQGEDQIKEIINASVFSVFFIDRNQRVTFSDAGTIDKIRYFGKKQNALIYEGALESQFRCNGSDGYLAWLDNALQIAETANYDGFEGDYDFKIFDNPHDMYNAIKAKNNI
;
A
#
# COMPACT_ATOMS: atom_id res chain seq x y z
N MET A 1 10.67 18.84 -4.01
CA MET A 1 10.62 18.02 -2.78
C MET A 1 9.87 16.72 -3.09
N ALA A 2 10.35 15.57 -2.61
CA ALA A 2 9.67 14.30 -2.73
C ALA A 2 8.89 13.98 -1.45
N GLN A 3 7.72 13.33 -1.56
CA GLN A 3 6.95 12.87 -0.40
C GLN A 3 6.48 11.42 -0.59
N TYR A 4 6.56 10.65 0.50
CA TYR A 4 5.98 9.31 0.61
C TYR A 4 4.61 9.42 1.28
N ILE A 5 3.62 8.89 0.60
CA ILE A 5 2.20 9.06 0.95
C ILE A 5 1.60 7.68 1.18
N THR A 6 1.01 7.48 2.34
CA THR A 6 0.26 6.27 2.64
C THR A 6 -0.93 6.57 3.55
N SER A 7 -2.03 5.87 3.34
CA SER A 7 -3.20 5.91 4.22
C SER A 7 -2.93 5.24 5.57
N ASN A 8 -1.95 4.32 5.63
CA ASN A 8 -1.64 3.56 6.84
C ASN A 8 -0.61 4.31 7.71
N ALA A 9 -0.90 4.45 9.01
CA ALA A 9 0.00 5.10 9.96
C ALA A 9 1.18 4.22 10.39
N ALA A 10 1.02 2.90 10.43
CA ALA A 10 2.02 1.97 10.96
C ALA A 10 3.36 2.01 10.18
N PRO A 11 3.40 1.90 8.84
CA PRO A 11 4.64 2.02 8.10
C PRO A 11 5.34 3.36 8.32
N ARG A 12 4.58 4.47 8.38
CA ARG A 12 5.14 5.80 8.64
C ARG A 12 5.87 5.87 9.98
N ASN A 13 5.30 5.26 11.02
CA ASN A 13 5.91 5.27 12.35
C ASN A 13 7.22 4.47 12.38
N VAL A 14 7.25 3.32 11.71
CA VAL A 14 8.44 2.47 11.62
C VAL A 14 9.55 3.21 10.85
N TYR A 15 9.26 3.71 9.66
CA TYR A 15 10.24 4.45 8.87
C TYR A 15 10.72 5.72 9.58
N SER A 16 9.81 6.42 10.28
CA SER A 16 10.19 7.59 11.07
C SER A 16 11.18 7.24 12.18
N ALA A 17 10.97 6.13 12.87
CA ALA A 17 11.88 5.67 13.93
C ALA A 17 13.26 5.29 13.36
N MET A 18 13.30 4.60 12.22
CA MET A 18 14.55 4.20 11.56
C MET A 18 15.35 5.42 11.07
N LEU A 19 14.69 6.42 10.53
CA LEU A 19 15.36 7.62 9.97
C LEU A 19 15.81 8.63 11.03
N GLN A 20 15.31 8.54 12.26
CA GLN A 20 15.73 9.46 13.35
C GLN A 20 17.23 9.39 13.69
N GLN A 21 17.94 8.37 13.24
CA GLN A 21 19.40 8.27 13.42
C GLN A 21 20.20 9.25 12.53
N GLY A 22 19.61 9.72 11.41
CA GLY A 22 20.31 10.58 10.45
C GLY A 22 19.54 11.84 10.03
N TYR A 23 18.28 11.97 10.41
CA TYR A 23 17.40 13.06 9.99
C TYR A 23 16.67 13.69 11.16
N THR A 24 16.39 14.98 11.08
CA THR A 24 15.59 15.68 12.08
C THR A 24 14.11 15.27 11.99
N LYS A 25 13.40 15.41 13.11
CA LYS A 25 11.94 15.14 13.13
C LYS A 25 11.16 15.98 12.11
N SER A 26 11.62 17.19 11.83
CA SER A 26 11.01 18.09 10.84
C SER A 26 11.17 17.56 9.41
N GLU A 27 12.36 17.10 9.04
CA GLU A 27 12.64 16.50 7.73
C GLU A 27 11.84 15.22 7.52
N ILE A 28 11.80 14.35 8.53
CA ILE A 28 11.01 13.11 8.50
C ILE A 28 9.52 13.43 8.32
N LYS A 29 8.98 14.39 9.08
CA LYS A 29 7.58 14.80 8.97
C LYS A 29 7.28 15.41 7.59
N ALA A 30 8.23 16.09 6.98
CA ALA A 30 8.08 16.64 5.64
C ALA A 30 8.10 15.55 4.56
N LEU A 31 8.82 14.46 4.79
CA LEU A 31 8.92 13.33 3.85
C LEU A 31 7.67 12.44 3.88
N PHE A 32 7.12 12.14 5.06
CA PHE A 32 5.98 11.22 5.22
C PHE A 32 4.67 11.97 5.43
N GLN A 33 3.71 11.76 4.51
CA GLN A 33 2.43 12.45 4.55
C GLN A 33 1.26 11.45 4.53
N SER A 34 0.13 11.89 5.09
CA SER A 34 -1.15 11.19 4.94
C SER A 34 -1.82 11.62 3.65
N SER A 35 -2.46 10.68 2.94
CA SER A 35 -3.23 10.96 1.72
C SER A 35 -4.33 12.02 1.91
N GLY A 36 -4.90 12.12 3.11
CA GLY A 36 -5.97 13.06 3.43
C GLY A 36 -5.58 14.53 3.49
N THR A 37 -4.31 14.89 3.33
CA THR A 37 -3.84 16.29 3.42
C THR A 37 -3.72 16.98 2.06
N PHE A 38 -4.03 16.29 0.97
CA PHE A 38 -3.75 16.79 -0.38
C PHE A 38 -4.86 17.68 -0.97
N HIS A 39 -6.05 17.66 -0.41
CA HIS A 39 -7.19 18.48 -0.88
C HIS A 39 -6.95 19.99 -0.82
N THR A 40 -6.02 20.45 0.02
CA THR A 40 -5.66 21.87 0.14
C THR A 40 -4.40 22.27 -0.62
N ARG A 41 -3.72 21.30 -1.25
CA ARG A 41 -2.46 21.56 -1.94
C ARG A 41 -2.66 22.28 -3.27
N LYS A 42 -1.71 23.14 -3.61
CA LYS A 42 -1.68 23.81 -4.91
C LYS A 42 -1.20 22.85 -6.00
N LYS A 43 -1.57 23.14 -7.24
CA LYS A 43 -1.10 22.41 -8.41
C LYS A 43 0.43 22.42 -8.48
N ASN A 44 1.03 21.24 -8.69
CA ASN A 44 2.48 21.05 -8.85
C ASN A 44 3.32 21.57 -7.66
N GLU A 45 2.77 21.58 -6.46
CA GLU A 45 3.48 21.98 -5.23
C GLU A 45 4.62 21.01 -4.88
N LEU A 46 4.46 19.74 -5.24
CA LEU A 46 5.45 18.69 -5.06
C LEU A 46 6.15 18.34 -6.37
N GLN A 47 7.43 18.01 -6.30
CA GLN A 47 8.12 17.43 -7.45
C GLN A 47 7.75 15.96 -7.64
N ILE A 48 7.75 15.19 -6.55
CA ILE A 48 7.50 13.74 -6.59
C ILE A 48 6.57 13.36 -5.45
N ALA A 49 5.51 12.62 -5.78
CA ALA A 49 4.64 11.92 -4.85
C ALA A 49 4.81 10.39 -5.05
N ILE A 50 5.20 9.69 -4.00
CA ILE A 50 5.28 8.22 -3.98
C ILE A 50 4.14 7.72 -3.10
N VAL A 51 3.15 7.09 -3.70
CA VAL A 51 1.92 6.65 -3.04
C VAL A 51 1.98 5.13 -2.85
N ASP A 52 2.07 4.72 -1.61
CA ASP A 52 2.03 3.32 -1.22
C ASP A 52 0.62 2.90 -0.82
N GLU A 53 0.28 1.63 -1.05
CA GLU A 53 -1.06 1.10 -0.78
C GLU A 53 -2.17 1.93 -1.44
N ALA A 54 -2.00 2.30 -2.70
CA ALA A 54 -2.90 3.24 -3.39
C ALA A 54 -4.34 2.70 -3.51
N HIS A 55 -4.57 1.40 -3.41
CA HIS A 55 -5.90 0.80 -3.35
C HIS A 55 -6.71 1.28 -2.12
N ARG A 56 -6.05 1.75 -1.06
CA ARG A 56 -6.66 2.27 0.16
C ARG A 56 -6.97 3.77 0.14
N LEU A 57 -6.67 4.46 -0.97
CA LEU A 57 -7.08 5.85 -1.15
C LEU A 57 -8.61 5.96 -1.16
N ARG A 58 -9.12 7.08 -0.66
CA ARG A 58 -10.55 7.35 -0.51
C ARG A 58 -11.03 8.42 -1.49
N GLU A 59 -12.32 8.47 -1.74
CA GLU A 59 -12.89 9.58 -2.50
C GLU A 59 -12.73 10.89 -1.72
N LYS A 60 -13.16 10.91 -0.47
CA LYS A 60 -13.08 12.12 0.35
C LYS A 60 -12.21 11.93 1.59
N SER A 61 -11.62 13.02 2.00
CA SER A 61 -10.79 13.12 3.21
C SER A 61 -11.60 13.62 4.41
N GLY A 62 -10.96 13.65 5.59
CA GLY A 62 -11.55 14.07 6.85
C GLY A 62 -12.31 12.96 7.57
N MET A 63 -12.57 13.19 8.87
CA MET A 63 -13.23 12.22 9.74
C MET A 63 -14.63 11.83 9.23
N PHE A 64 -15.36 12.79 8.67
CA PHE A 64 -16.72 12.61 8.15
C PHE A 64 -16.75 12.46 6.62
N GLN A 65 -15.61 12.22 5.97
CA GLN A 65 -15.49 12.13 4.51
C GLN A 65 -16.14 13.32 3.78
N ASN A 66 -15.89 14.52 4.27
CA ASN A 66 -16.51 15.77 3.79
C ASN A 66 -15.50 16.78 3.24
N GLN A 67 -14.20 16.39 3.13
CA GLN A 67 -13.15 17.25 2.64
C GLN A 67 -12.60 16.72 1.32
N GLY A 68 -12.35 17.65 0.38
CA GLY A 68 -11.84 17.30 -0.92
C GLY A 68 -12.85 16.66 -1.87
N GLU A 69 -12.36 16.10 -2.95
CA GLU A 69 -13.18 15.46 -3.98
C GLU A 69 -12.79 13.99 -4.19
N ASP A 70 -11.49 13.74 -4.47
CA ASP A 70 -10.91 12.40 -4.66
C ASP A 70 -9.41 12.46 -4.40
N GLN A 71 -8.92 11.62 -3.49
CA GLN A 71 -7.51 11.64 -3.07
C GLN A 71 -6.53 11.36 -4.23
N ILE A 72 -6.91 10.54 -5.20
CA ILE A 72 -6.08 10.29 -6.39
C ILE A 72 -5.97 11.58 -7.21
N LYS A 73 -7.11 12.23 -7.49
CA LYS A 73 -7.15 13.51 -8.21
C LYS A 73 -6.29 14.56 -7.52
N GLU A 74 -6.41 14.67 -6.21
CA GLU A 74 -5.72 15.66 -5.38
C GLU A 74 -4.21 15.45 -5.38
N ILE A 75 -3.75 14.20 -5.25
CA ILE A 75 -2.33 13.84 -5.30
C ILE A 75 -1.74 14.12 -6.70
N ILE A 76 -2.43 13.71 -7.76
CA ILE A 76 -1.99 13.96 -9.14
C ILE A 76 -1.92 15.48 -9.40
N ASN A 77 -2.92 16.25 -8.96
CA ASN A 77 -2.90 17.70 -9.10
C ASN A 77 -1.75 18.36 -8.33
N ALA A 78 -1.44 17.88 -7.13
CA ALA A 78 -0.43 18.46 -6.26
C ALA A 78 1.00 18.13 -6.68
N SER A 79 1.24 17.16 -7.56
CA SER A 79 2.57 16.69 -7.90
C SER A 79 2.89 16.82 -9.40
N VAL A 80 4.16 17.10 -9.69
CA VAL A 80 4.69 17.08 -11.07
C VAL A 80 4.82 15.64 -11.57
N PHE A 81 5.27 14.75 -10.69
CA PHE A 81 5.42 13.32 -10.96
C PHE A 81 4.83 12.52 -9.80
N SER A 82 4.00 11.52 -10.09
CA SER A 82 3.40 10.65 -9.08
C SER A 82 3.55 9.18 -9.43
N VAL A 83 3.95 8.38 -8.46
CA VAL A 83 4.05 6.92 -8.56
C VAL A 83 3.00 6.32 -7.62
N PHE A 84 2.19 5.41 -8.12
CA PHE A 84 1.17 4.71 -7.34
C PHE A 84 1.50 3.22 -7.30
N PHE A 85 1.83 2.71 -6.12
CA PHE A 85 1.90 1.27 -5.88
C PHE A 85 0.52 0.77 -5.47
N ILE A 86 -0.05 -0.11 -6.27
CA ILE A 86 -1.43 -0.57 -6.11
C ILE A 86 -1.51 -2.08 -6.32
N ASP A 87 -2.22 -2.75 -5.41
CA ASP A 87 -2.62 -4.14 -5.57
C ASP A 87 -4.14 -4.21 -5.73
N ARG A 88 -4.61 -4.84 -6.80
CA ARG A 88 -6.03 -4.95 -7.11
C ARG A 88 -6.78 -5.86 -6.14
N ASN A 89 -6.07 -6.84 -5.55
CA ASN A 89 -6.65 -7.89 -4.72
C ASN A 89 -6.67 -7.52 -3.22
N GLN A 90 -6.07 -6.39 -2.83
CA GLN A 90 -5.97 -5.97 -1.43
C GLN A 90 -6.97 -4.89 -1.00
N ARG A 91 -8.09 -4.76 -1.68
CA ARG A 91 -9.19 -3.89 -1.20
C ARG A 91 -9.87 -4.55 -0.02
N VAL A 92 -9.88 -3.86 1.12
CA VAL A 92 -10.36 -4.41 2.40
C VAL A 92 -11.70 -3.78 2.83
N THR A 93 -11.93 -2.51 2.51
CA THR A 93 -13.11 -1.78 2.96
C THR A 93 -13.90 -1.17 1.79
N PHE A 94 -15.20 -0.95 1.99
CA PHE A 94 -16.04 -0.27 0.99
C PHE A 94 -15.61 1.17 0.70
N SER A 95 -14.88 1.80 1.62
CA SER A 95 -14.34 3.15 1.45
C SER A 95 -13.03 3.19 0.65
N ASP A 96 -12.43 2.04 0.35
CA ASP A 96 -11.22 1.93 -0.45
C ASP A 96 -11.58 2.18 -1.93
N ALA A 97 -11.30 3.38 -2.39
CA ALA A 97 -11.71 3.87 -3.71
C ALA A 97 -10.57 3.88 -4.74
N GLY A 98 -9.35 3.51 -4.33
CA GLY A 98 -8.18 3.47 -5.20
C GLY A 98 -8.28 2.37 -6.24
N THR A 99 -8.29 2.75 -7.53
CA THR A 99 -8.27 1.82 -8.65
C THR A 99 -7.35 2.31 -9.76
N ILE A 100 -6.82 1.37 -10.55
CA ILE A 100 -5.98 1.71 -11.71
C ILE A 100 -6.77 2.59 -12.70
N ASP A 101 -8.05 2.31 -12.90
CA ASP A 101 -8.89 3.07 -13.82
C ASP A 101 -9.11 4.51 -13.36
N LYS A 102 -9.25 4.75 -12.05
CA LYS A 102 -9.30 6.12 -11.51
C LYS A 102 -7.97 6.85 -11.69
N ILE A 103 -6.84 6.18 -11.45
CA ILE A 103 -5.50 6.77 -11.68
C ILE A 103 -5.35 7.17 -13.14
N ARG A 104 -5.69 6.27 -14.08
CA ARG A 104 -5.68 6.56 -15.53
C ARG A 104 -6.61 7.72 -15.89
N TYR A 105 -7.82 7.71 -15.36
CA TYR A 105 -8.82 8.74 -15.64
C TYR A 105 -8.36 10.13 -15.19
N PHE A 106 -7.90 10.28 -13.95
CA PHE A 106 -7.43 11.57 -13.44
C PHE A 106 -6.10 11.98 -14.07
N GLY A 107 -5.20 11.05 -14.37
CA GLY A 107 -3.98 11.33 -15.11
C GLY A 107 -4.26 11.90 -16.49
N LYS A 108 -5.16 11.27 -17.25
CA LYS A 108 -5.59 11.77 -18.57
C LYS A 108 -6.24 13.16 -18.48
N LYS A 109 -7.09 13.39 -17.46
CA LYS A 109 -7.70 14.73 -17.25
C LYS A 109 -6.68 15.83 -16.96
N GLN A 110 -5.52 15.49 -16.40
CA GLN A 110 -4.42 16.42 -16.14
C GLN A 110 -3.41 16.48 -17.32
N ASN A 111 -3.69 15.81 -18.45
CA ASN A 111 -2.77 15.66 -19.59
C ASN A 111 -1.42 15.06 -19.19
N ALA A 112 -1.40 14.16 -18.19
CA ALA A 112 -0.18 13.49 -17.77
C ALA A 112 0.20 12.35 -18.73
N LEU A 113 1.50 12.14 -18.89
CA LEU A 113 2.02 10.91 -19.49
C LEU A 113 1.90 9.79 -18.46
N ILE A 114 1.33 8.66 -18.87
CA ILE A 114 1.06 7.53 -17.99
C ILE A 114 1.92 6.35 -18.41
N TYR A 115 2.67 5.81 -17.48
CA TYR A 115 3.45 4.59 -17.65
C TYR A 115 2.95 3.57 -16.62
N GLU A 116 2.86 2.32 -17.03
CA GLU A 116 2.44 1.21 -16.17
C GLU A 116 3.49 0.13 -16.18
N GLY A 117 3.75 -0.45 -15.01
CA GLY A 117 4.64 -1.57 -14.81
C GLY A 117 4.05 -2.55 -13.80
N ALA A 118 4.44 -3.79 -13.87
CA ALA A 118 4.12 -4.83 -12.91
C ALA A 118 5.38 -5.21 -12.13
N LEU A 119 5.23 -5.40 -10.81
CA LEU A 119 6.25 -6.00 -9.97
C LEU A 119 5.95 -7.49 -9.88
N GLU A 120 6.70 -8.30 -10.62
CA GLU A 120 6.47 -9.75 -10.71
C GLU A 120 7.24 -10.51 -9.62
N SER A 121 8.38 -9.95 -9.17
CA SER A 121 9.23 -10.62 -8.18
C SER A 121 8.68 -10.46 -6.76
N GLN A 122 8.57 -11.58 -6.08
CA GLN A 122 8.13 -11.70 -4.70
C GLN A 122 9.32 -12.00 -3.79
N PHE A 123 9.59 -11.07 -2.85
CA PHE A 123 10.67 -11.22 -1.86
C PHE A 123 10.16 -11.54 -0.45
N ARG A 124 8.85 -11.43 -0.22
CA ARG A 124 8.21 -11.87 1.02
C ARG A 124 8.05 -13.40 0.97
N CYS A 125 7.79 -14.01 2.09
CA CYS A 125 7.63 -15.46 2.16
C CYS A 125 8.81 -16.24 1.57
N ASN A 126 10.03 -15.72 1.74
CA ASN A 126 11.27 -16.32 1.23
C ASN A 126 11.27 -16.53 -0.30
N GLY A 127 10.51 -15.73 -1.05
CA GLY A 127 10.40 -15.84 -2.51
C GLY A 127 9.62 -17.06 -3.00
N SER A 128 8.79 -17.68 -2.16
CA SER A 128 8.04 -18.88 -2.53
C SER A 128 6.86 -18.56 -3.46
N ASP A 129 7.07 -18.73 -4.77
CA ASP A 129 6.00 -18.62 -5.77
C ASP A 129 4.93 -19.71 -5.59
N GLY A 130 5.34 -20.91 -5.16
CA GLY A 130 4.43 -22.01 -4.85
C GLY A 130 3.46 -21.68 -3.74
N TYR A 131 3.90 -21.00 -2.69
CA TYR A 131 3.03 -20.53 -1.61
C TYR A 131 2.00 -19.51 -2.11
N LEU A 132 2.40 -18.56 -2.94
CA LEU A 132 1.48 -17.58 -3.51
C LEU A 132 0.47 -18.23 -4.43
N ALA A 133 0.90 -19.13 -5.32
CA ALA A 133 0.01 -19.87 -6.21
C ALA A 133 -1.01 -20.72 -5.43
N TRP A 134 -0.57 -21.36 -4.33
CA TRP A 134 -1.48 -22.07 -3.44
C TRP A 134 -2.46 -21.12 -2.74
N LEU A 135 -2.00 -19.96 -2.28
CA LEU A 135 -2.85 -18.97 -1.63
C LEU A 135 -3.92 -18.41 -2.59
N ASP A 136 -3.54 -18.11 -3.83
CA ASP A 136 -4.46 -17.65 -4.87
C ASP A 136 -5.55 -18.68 -5.15
N ASN A 137 -5.20 -19.96 -5.18
CA ASN A 137 -6.16 -21.06 -5.33
C ASN A 137 -7.05 -21.20 -4.08
N ALA A 138 -6.47 -21.25 -2.89
CA ALA A 138 -7.20 -21.40 -1.64
C ALA A 138 -8.19 -20.26 -1.36
N LEU A 139 -7.83 -19.03 -1.74
CA LEU A 139 -8.68 -17.83 -1.62
C LEU A 139 -9.59 -17.61 -2.83
N GLN A 140 -9.58 -18.49 -3.82
CA GLN A 140 -10.36 -18.39 -5.05
C GLN A 140 -10.10 -17.11 -5.87
N ILE A 141 -8.87 -16.60 -5.80
CA ILE A 141 -8.43 -15.43 -6.58
C ILE A 141 -8.11 -15.86 -8.01
N ALA A 142 -7.38 -16.99 -8.16
CA ALA A 142 -7.05 -17.62 -9.42
C ALA A 142 -6.93 -19.13 -9.27
N GLU A 143 -7.34 -19.89 -10.29
CA GLU A 143 -7.06 -21.33 -10.36
C GLU A 143 -5.57 -21.53 -10.65
N THR A 144 -4.89 -22.32 -9.81
CA THR A 144 -3.47 -22.66 -9.97
C THR A 144 -3.26 -24.17 -9.81
N ALA A 145 -2.11 -24.66 -10.25
CA ALA A 145 -1.76 -26.06 -10.07
C ALA A 145 -1.48 -26.47 -8.61
N ASN A 146 -1.33 -25.48 -7.72
CA ASN A 146 -1.00 -25.69 -6.31
C ASN A 146 -2.28 -25.80 -5.43
N TYR A 147 -3.24 -26.63 -5.84
CA TYR A 147 -4.53 -26.80 -5.14
C TYR A 147 -4.40 -27.63 -3.84
N ASP A 148 -3.41 -28.50 -3.73
CA ASP A 148 -3.18 -29.42 -2.62
C ASP A 148 -2.06 -29.00 -1.67
N GLY A 149 -1.41 -27.86 -1.94
CA GLY A 149 -0.33 -27.32 -1.10
C GLY A 149 0.79 -26.69 -1.91
N PHE A 150 1.92 -26.54 -1.27
CA PHE A 150 3.14 -26.00 -1.88
C PHE A 150 4.38 -26.68 -1.29
N GLU A 151 5.41 -26.84 -2.12
CA GLU A 151 6.72 -27.31 -1.69
C GLU A 151 7.61 -26.13 -1.31
N GLY A 152 8.39 -26.25 -0.24
CA GLY A 152 9.39 -25.26 0.18
C GLY A 152 9.53 -25.10 1.69
N ASP A 153 10.40 -24.19 2.10
CA ASP A 153 10.73 -23.90 3.51
C ASP A 153 9.70 -23.03 4.24
N TYR A 154 8.51 -22.84 3.66
CA TYR A 154 7.47 -22.00 4.24
C TYR A 154 6.48 -22.84 5.05
N ASP A 155 6.40 -22.60 6.35
CA ASP A 155 5.55 -23.33 7.30
C ASP A 155 4.19 -22.61 7.43
N PHE A 156 3.13 -23.18 6.90
CA PHE A 156 1.77 -22.69 7.05
C PHE A 156 1.02 -23.54 8.07
N LYS A 157 0.45 -22.88 9.09
CA LYS A 157 -0.30 -23.56 10.16
C LYS A 157 -1.65 -22.91 10.39
N ILE A 158 -2.65 -23.75 10.57
CA ILE A 158 -3.99 -23.35 11.02
C ILE A 158 -4.15 -23.75 12.47
N PHE A 159 -4.74 -22.86 13.27
CA PHE A 159 -5.01 -23.08 14.68
C PHE A 159 -6.51 -22.96 14.94
N ASP A 160 -7.05 -23.86 15.77
CA ASP A 160 -8.48 -23.85 16.12
C ASP A 160 -8.85 -22.69 17.04
N ASN A 161 -7.89 -22.14 17.75
CA ASN A 161 -8.12 -20.98 18.59
C ASN A 161 -6.95 -19.97 18.58
N PRO A 162 -7.23 -18.67 18.84
CA PRO A 162 -6.21 -17.62 18.81
C PRO A 162 -5.12 -17.76 19.88
N HIS A 163 -5.41 -18.42 21.00
CA HIS A 163 -4.45 -18.58 22.10
C HIS A 163 -3.30 -19.51 21.71
N ASP A 164 -3.60 -20.60 21.02
CA ASP A 164 -2.58 -21.56 20.56
C ASP A 164 -1.72 -20.92 19.45
N MET A 165 -2.33 -20.14 18.55
CA MET A 165 -1.60 -19.35 17.57
C MET A 165 -0.64 -18.35 18.25
N TYR A 166 -1.13 -17.60 19.25
CA TYR A 166 -0.30 -16.66 20.01
C TYR A 166 0.89 -17.36 20.68
N ASN A 167 0.66 -18.50 21.34
CA ASN A 167 1.72 -19.25 22.00
C ASN A 167 2.76 -19.79 21.02
N ALA A 168 2.33 -20.26 19.85
CA ALA A 168 3.23 -20.73 18.79
C ALA A 168 4.10 -19.59 18.24
N ILE A 169 3.53 -18.42 18.00
CA ILE A 169 4.27 -17.21 17.55
C ILE A 169 5.26 -16.78 18.64
N LYS A 170 4.82 -16.73 19.90
CA LYS A 170 5.67 -16.36 21.03
C LYS A 170 6.86 -17.30 21.20
N ALA A 171 6.63 -18.61 21.07
CA ALA A 171 7.71 -19.60 21.14
C ALA A 171 8.76 -19.42 20.04
N LYS A 172 8.34 -19.05 18.80
CA LYS A 172 9.25 -18.77 17.69
C LYS A 172 10.00 -17.43 17.82
N ASN A 173 9.43 -16.45 18.51
CA ASN A 173 10.06 -15.13 18.70
C ASN A 173 11.04 -15.05 19.88
N ASN A 174 11.11 -16.07 20.69
CA ASN A 174 12.03 -16.14 21.84
C ASN A 174 13.35 -16.86 21.51
N ILE A 175 13.74 -16.89 20.23
CA ILE A 175 15.02 -17.43 19.74
C ILE A 175 16.07 -16.33 19.71
#